data_0e69e4e65ba08d315a98ac0c9f0d77f7
#
_entry.id   0e69e4e65ba08d315a98ac0c9f0d77f7
#
_cell.length_a   1.000
_cell.length_b   1.000
_cell.length_c   1.000
_cell.angle_alpha   90.00
_cell.angle_beta   90.00
_cell.angle_gamma   90.00
#
_symmetry.space_group_name_H-M   'P 1'
#
loop_
_entity.id
_entity.type
_entity.pdbx_description
1 polymer ?
#
loop_
_entity_poly.entity_id
_entity_poly.type
_entity_poly.pdbx_seq_one_letter_code
_entity_poly.pdbx_strand_id
1 'polypeptide(L)'
;MPYATNQNVRIHYQVEGEGLPLVLQHGFSNSLDTWYERGYVDPLKHDYRLILIDARGHGASDKPHDPEAYALQLRAGDIVAVLDQLHIAHAHFFGYSMGGWIGFGLAQYAPERFPALRTQHGASAAGLTEGPHAGEGSLCGRLRGAVWGFDAAAKSPRARQ
;
A
#
# COMPACT_ATOMS: atom_id res chain seq x y z
N MET A 1 -11.11 -3.06 15.35
CA MET A 1 -9.99 -2.77 14.46
C MET A 1 -9.36 -4.08 14.04
N PRO A 2 -9.20 -4.37 12.75
CA PRO A 2 -8.59 -5.62 12.29
C PRO A 2 -7.08 -5.61 12.47
N TYR A 3 -6.53 -6.78 12.81
CA TYR A 3 -5.10 -7.03 12.96
C TYR A 3 -4.72 -8.32 12.26
N ALA A 4 -3.59 -8.31 11.57
CA ALA A 4 -2.87 -9.51 11.16
C ALA A 4 -1.69 -9.73 12.10
N THR A 5 -1.16 -10.94 12.18
CA THR A 5 -0.02 -11.26 13.05
C THR A 5 1.12 -11.83 12.23
N ASN A 6 2.31 -11.25 12.38
CA ASN A 6 3.55 -11.76 11.81
C ASN A 6 4.59 -11.89 12.92
N GLN A 7 5.04 -13.12 13.21
CA GLN A 7 6.02 -13.43 14.27
C GLN A 7 5.70 -12.75 15.61
N ASN A 8 4.47 -12.91 16.10
CA ASN A 8 3.94 -12.34 17.34
C ASN A 8 3.82 -10.80 17.37
N VAL A 9 4.02 -10.11 16.26
CA VAL A 9 3.77 -8.67 16.11
C VAL A 9 2.43 -8.48 15.43
N ARG A 10 1.52 -7.76 16.10
CA ARG A 10 0.20 -7.44 15.55
C ARG A 10 0.32 -6.21 14.65
N ILE A 11 -0.17 -6.34 13.45
CA ILE A 11 -0.16 -5.31 12.41
C ILE A 11 -1.58 -4.82 12.19
N HIS A 12 -1.80 -3.56 12.53
CA HIS A 12 -3.08 -2.90 12.31
C HIS A 12 -3.25 -2.54 10.85
N TYR A 13 -4.47 -2.76 10.33
CA TYR A 13 -4.82 -2.35 8.98
C TYR A 13 -6.27 -1.90 8.89
N GLN A 14 -6.62 -1.20 7.83
CA GLN A 14 -7.98 -0.86 7.44
C GLN A 14 -8.20 -1.19 5.98
N VAL A 15 -9.45 -1.51 5.63
CA VAL A 15 -9.83 -1.81 4.25
C VAL A 15 -10.95 -0.86 3.83
N GLU A 16 -10.78 -0.23 2.67
CA GLU A 16 -11.73 0.73 2.10
C GLU A 16 -12.01 0.39 0.65
N GLY A 17 -13.27 0.50 0.24
CA GLY A 17 -13.68 0.28 -1.13
C GLY A 17 -13.69 -1.18 -1.56
N GLU A 18 -14.01 -1.39 -2.84
CA GLU A 18 -14.07 -2.68 -3.50
C GLU A 18 -13.34 -2.59 -4.85
N GLY A 19 -12.88 -3.72 -5.38
CA GLY A 19 -12.18 -3.78 -6.67
C GLY A 19 -10.79 -4.38 -6.56
N LEU A 20 -9.85 -3.89 -7.38
CA LEU A 20 -8.47 -4.40 -7.41
C LEU A 20 -7.75 -4.10 -6.09
N PRO A 21 -7.12 -5.10 -5.45
CA PRO A 21 -6.39 -4.88 -4.21
C PRO A 21 -5.20 -3.93 -4.41
N LEU A 22 -5.13 -2.87 -3.59
CA LEU A 22 -4.04 -1.91 -3.56
C LEU A 22 -3.60 -1.66 -2.12
N VAL A 23 -2.39 -2.05 -1.80
CA VAL A 23 -1.76 -1.76 -0.50
C VAL A 23 -1.19 -0.35 -0.51
N LEU A 24 -1.53 0.44 0.51
CA LEU A 24 -0.98 1.77 0.76
C LEU A 24 -0.10 1.74 2.02
N GLN A 25 1.21 1.95 1.86
CA GLN A 25 2.17 1.95 2.96
C GLN A 25 2.76 3.34 3.20
N HIS A 26 2.52 3.87 4.39
CA HIS A 26 2.95 5.21 4.80
C HIS A 26 4.47 5.34 5.02
N GLY A 27 4.96 6.56 5.16
CA GLY A 27 6.33 6.90 5.47
C GLY A 27 6.67 6.86 6.97
N PHE A 28 7.94 7.09 7.30
CA PHE A 28 8.41 7.19 8.68
C PHE A 28 7.67 8.32 9.43
N SER A 29 7.41 8.12 10.71
CA SER A 29 6.67 9.05 11.60
C SER A 29 5.21 9.30 11.21
N ASN A 30 4.64 8.53 10.30
CA ASN A 30 3.24 8.61 9.89
C ASN A 30 2.45 7.37 10.38
N SER A 31 1.16 7.35 10.08
CA SER A 31 0.25 6.22 10.24
C SER A 31 -0.60 6.05 8.98
N LEU A 32 -1.45 5.05 8.95
CA LEU A 32 -2.43 4.89 7.88
C LEU A 32 -3.41 6.07 7.75
N ASP A 33 -3.63 6.83 8.84
CA ASP A 33 -4.49 8.02 8.84
C ASP A 33 -4.02 9.09 7.85
N THR A 34 -2.70 9.14 7.59
CA THR A 34 -2.11 10.07 6.61
C THR A 34 -2.76 9.95 5.23
N TRP A 35 -3.23 8.79 4.84
CA TRP A 35 -3.89 8.58 3.55
C TRP A 35 -5.26 9.23 3.49
N TYR A 36 -6.00 9.25 4.62
CA TYR A 36 -7.27 9.97 4.77
C TYR A 36 -7.04 11.48 4.80
N GLU A 37 -6.13 11.94 5.67
CA GLU A 37 -5.82 13.36 5.84
C GLU A 37 -5.37 14.04 4.55
N ARG A 38 -4.64 13.31 3.70
CA ARG A 38 -4.16 13.80 2.41
C ARG A 38 -5.13 13.56 1.25
N GLY A 39 -6.32 13.04 1.52
CA GLY A 39 -7.38 12.87 0.54
C GLY A 39 -7.13 11.79 -0.52
N TYR A 40 -6.31 10.76 -0.23
CA TYR A 40 -6.07 9.66 -1.18
C TYR A 40 -7.18 8.63 -1.18
N VAL A 41 -7.82 8.38 -0.03
CA VAL A 41 -8.76 7.28 0.14
C VAL A 41 -10.01 7.49 -0.72
N ASP A 42 -10.63 8.66 -0.63
CA ASP A 42 -11.92 8.93 -1.29
C ASP A 42 -11.88 8.71 -2.81
N PRO A 43 -10.92 9.28 -3.57
CA PRO A 43 -10.90 9.09 -5.01
C PRO A 43 -10.44 7.68 -5.45
N LEU A 44 -9.70 6.96 -4.61
CA LEU A 44 -9.16 5.64 -4.97
C LEU A 44 -10.12 4.50 -4.61
N LYS A 45 -10.91 4.62 -3.53
CA LYS A 45 -11.81 3.56 -3.06
C LYS A 45 -12.93 3.18 -4.03
N HIS A 46 -13.18 4.02 -5.05
CA HIS A 46 -14.17 3.72 -6.09
C HIS A 46 -13.69 2.67 -7.10
N ASP A 47 -12.37 2.56 -7.29
CA ASP A 47 -11.77 1.66 -8.28
C ASP A 47 -10.95 0.54 -7.63
N TYR A 48 -10.56 0.73 -6.36
CA TYR A 48 -9.65 -0.17 -5.63
C TYR A 48 -10.21 -0.62 -4.29
N ARG A 49 -9.91 -1.85 -3.94
CA ARG A 49 -9.95 -2.32 -2.55
C ARG A 49 -8.64 -1.89 -1.89
N LEU A 50 -8.67 -0.77 -1.19
CA LEU A 50 -7.53 -0.20 -0.50
C LEU A 50 -7.23 -0.98 0.78
N ILE A 51 -5.98 -1.36 0.98
CA ILE A 51 -5.47 -1.97 2.20
C ILE A 51 -4.46 -1.00 2.80
N LEU A 52 -4.89 -0.23 3.80
CA LEU A 52 -4.08 0.76 4.49
C LEU A 52 -3.44 0.10 5.71
N ILE A 53 -2.12 0.16 5.84
CA ILE A 53 -1.39 -0.58 6.87
C ILE A 53 -0.57 0.38 7.73
N ASP A 54 -0.69 0.23 9.06
CA ASP A 54 0.27 0.78 10.00
C ASP A 54 1.50 -0.13 10.03
N ALA A 55 2.65 0.39 9.60
CA ALA A 55 3.90 -0.36 9.71
C ALA A 55 4.19 -0.73 11.16
N ARG A 56 4.87 -1.87 11.41
CA ARG A 56 5.37 -2.16 12.75
C ARG A 56 6.13 -0.97 13.33
N GLY A 57 5.91 -0.66 14.60
CA GLY A 57 6.47 0.52 15.26
C GLY A 57 5.66 1.80 15.06
N HIS A 58 4.57 1.78 14.29
CA HIS A 58 3.78 2.97 13.93
C HIS A 58 2.28 2.76 14.21
N GLY A 59 1.54 3.86 14.28
CA GLY A 59 0.09 3.86 14.43
C GLY A 59 -0.40 2.95 15.55
N ALA A 60 -1.37 2.11 15.27
CA ALA A 60 -1.93 1.12 16.19
C ALA A 60 -1.26 -0.27 16.11
N SER A 61 -0.24 -0.45 15.25
CA SER A 61 0.56 -1.66 15.23
C SER A 61 1.47 -1.78 16.44
N ASP A 62 1.85 -3.00 16.80
CA ASP A 62 2.78 -3.27 17.90
C ASP A 62 4.15 -2.63 17.63
N LYS A 63 4.83 -2.27 18.72
CA LYS A 63 6.10 -1.52 18.73
C LYS A 63 7.19 -2.30 19.46
N PRO A 64 7.73 -3.38 18.86
CA PRO A 64 8.81 -4.13 19.50
C PRO A 64 10.02 -3.22 19.78
N HIS A 65 10.68 -3.46 20.92
CA HIS A 65 11.86 -2.68 21.34
C HIS A 65 13.17 -3.21 20.75
N ASP A 66 13.16 -4.46 20.27
CA ASP A 66 14.32 -5.07 19.65
C ASP A 66 14.55 -4.49 18.25
N PRO A 67 15.72 -3.90 17.96
CA PRO A 67 16.04 -3.38 16.62
C PRO A 67 15.97 -4.45 15.51
N GLU A 68 16.32 -5.69 15.80
CA GLU A 68 16.27 -6.82 14.85
C GLU A 68 14.84 -7.12 14.38
N ALA A 69 13.85 -6.79 15.20
CA ALA A 69 12.44 -6.90 14.81
C ALA A 69 12.05 -5.99 13.62
N TYR A 70 12.90 -5.06 13.24
CA TYR A 70 12.64 -4.11 12.16
C TYR A 70 13.39 -4.45 10.86
N ALA A 71 13.97 -5.62 10.76
CA ALA A 71 14.60 -6.10 9.53
C ALA A 71 13.64 -6.00 8.33
N LEU A 72 14.18 -5.68 7.15
CA LEU A 72 13.39 -5.46 5.93
C LEU A 72 12.51 -6.67 5.58
N GLN A 73 13.03 -7.87 5.74
CA GLN A 73 12.29 -9.11 5.51
C GLN A 73 11.04 -9.22 6.42
N LEU A 74 11.16 -8.83 7.69
CA LEU A 74 10.04 -8.87 8.64
C LEU A 74 8.98 -7.82 8.29
N ARG A 75 9.39 -6.62 7.87
CA ARG A 75 8.47 -5.56 7.43
C ARG A 75 7.73 -5.96 6.14
N ALA A 76 8.41 -6.61 5.21
CA ALA A 76 7.77 -7.17 4.03
C ALA A 76 6.78 -8.30 4.41
N GLY A 77 7.18 -9.16 5.34
CA GLY A 77 6.34 -10.23 5.88
C GLY A 77 5.07 -9.72 6.57
N ASP A 78 5.08 -8.51 7.14
CA ASP A 78 3.87 -7.90 7.73
C ASP A 78 2.79 -7.67 6.69
N ILE A 79 3.19 -7.14 5.53
CA ILE A 79 2.25 -6.86 4.44
C ILE A 79 1.71 -8.18 3.88
N VAL A 80 2.57 -9.19 3.71
CA VAL A 80 2.14 -10.53 3.30
C VAL A 80 1.14 -11.11 4.29
N ALA A 81 1.40 -11.01 5.60
CA ALA A 81 0.49 -11.50 6.64
C ALA A 81 -0.89 -10.81 6.59
N VAL A 82 -0.93 -9.51 6.29
CA VAL A 82 -2.20 -8.79 6.09
C VAL A 82 -2.93 -9.33 4.86
N LEU A 83 -2.24 -9.56 3.73
CA LEU A 83 -2.87 -10.12 2.54
C LEU A 83 -3.39 -11.56 2.78
N ASP A 84 -2.63 -12.37 3.53
CA ASP A 84 -3.04 -13.74 3.89
C ASP A 84 -4.29 -13.73 4.78
N GLN A 85 -4.34 -12.83 5.78
CA GLN A 85 -5.51 -12.63 6.64
C GLN A 85 -6.75 -12.22 5.83
N LEU A 86 -6.57 -11.47 4.75
CA LEU A 86 -7.65 -11.01 3.87
C LEU A 86 -7.96 -11.98 2.72
N HIS A 87 -7.25 -13.11 2.63
CA HIS A 87 -7.33 -14.10 1.53
C HIS A 87 -7.08 -13.47 0.15
N ILE A 88 -6.14 -12.52 0.07
CA ILE A 88 -5.75 -11.85 -1.16
C ILE A 88 -4.46 -12.48 -1.68
N ALA A 89 -4.52 -13.13 -2.84
CA ALA A 89 -3.37 -13.78 -3.45
C ALA A 89 -2.36 -12.77 -4.03
N HIS A 90 -2.85 -11.72 -4.68
CA HIS A 90 -2.01 -10.69 -5.33
C HIS A 90 -2.59 -9.31 -5.07
N ALA A 91 -1.71 -8.32 -4.92
CA ALA A 91 -2.10 -6.92 -4.75
C ALA A 91 -1.14 -5.99 -5.49
N HIS A 92 -1.63 -4.82 -5.90
CA HIS A 92 -0.76 -3.70 -6.22
C HIS A 92 -0.23 -3.08 -4.93
N PHE A 93 0.92 -2.42 -5.03
CA PHE A 93 1.53 -1.77 -3.88
C PHE A 93 1.97 -0.35 -4.21
N PHE A 94 1.65 0.57 -3.31
CA PHE A 94 2.18 1.93 -3.32
C PHE A 94 2.76 2.27 -1.95
N GLY A 95 4.05 2.58 -1.92
CA GLY A 95 4.79 2.96 -0.72
C GLY A 95 5.39 4.36 -0.82
N TYR A 96 5.19 5.16 0.23
CA TYR A 96 5.78 6.49 0.35
C TYR A 96 6.98 6.46 1.29
N SER A 97 8.15 6.98 0.87
CA SER A 97 9.38 7.10 1.68
C SER A 97 9.77 5.75 2.31
N MET A 98 9.69 5.58 3.64
CA MET A 98 9.90 4.29 4.33
C MET A 98 9.04 3.17 3.72
N GLY A 99 7.79 3.46 3.35
CA GLY A 99 6.93 2.51 2.64
C GLY A 99 7.52 2.10 1.30
N GLY A 100 8.18 3.02 0.59
CA GLY A 100 8.92 2.71 -0.63
C GLY A 100 10.09 1.74 -0.39
N TRP A 101 10.83 1.93 0.72
CA TRP A 101 11.89 1.01 1.12
C TRP A 101 11.35 -0.39 1.45
N ILE A 102 10.18 -0.48 2.13
CA ILE A 102 9.48 -1.75 2.37
C ILE A 102 9.10 -2.41 1.03
N GLY A 103 8.73 -1.61 0.02
CA GLY A 103 8.44 -2.11 -1.33
C GLY A 103 9.63 -2.84 -1.97
N PHE A 104 10.87 -2.42 -1.73
CA PHE A 104 12.05 -3.20 -2.16
C PHE A 104 12.12 -4.55 -1.46
N GLY A 105 11.76 -4.61 -0.18
CA GLY A 105 11.63 -5.88 0.55
C GLY A 105 10.59 -6.80 -0.08
N LEU A 106 9.44 -6.27 -0.49
CA LEU A 106 8.41 -7.05 -1.17
C LEU A 106 8.91 -7.61 -2.51
N ALA A 107 9.62 -6.79 -3.30
CA ALA A 107 10.24 -7.24 -4.55
C ALA A 107 11.29 -8.34 -4.35
N GLN A 108 11.96 -8.36 -3.20
CA GLN A 108 12.99 -9.34 -2.86
C GLN A 108 12.42 -10.63 -2.26
N TYR A 109 11.44 -10.51 -1.35
CA TYR A 109 11.01 -11.62 -0.50
C TYR A 109 9.64 -12.21 -0.87
N ALA A 110 8.83 -11.49 -1.66
CA ALA A 110 7.50 -11.93 -2.07
C ALA A 110 7.11 -11.36 -3.46
N PRO A 111 7.97 -11.45 -4.48
CA PRO A 111 7.72 -10.81 -5.78
C PRO A 111 6.45 -11.31 -6.46
N GLU A 112 6.10 -12.59 -6.24
CA GLU A 112 4.92 -13.22 -6.83
C GLU A 112 3.60 -12.61 -6.32
N ARG A 113 3.61 -12.00 -5.14
CA ARG A 113 2.42 -11.41 -4.52
C ARG A 113 2.10 -10.00 -5.05
N PHE A 114 3.08 -9.35 -5.71
CA PHE A 114 3.01 -7.94 -6.09
C PHE A 114 3.37 -7.73 -7.57
N PRO A 115 2.43 -7.97 -8.49
CA PRO A 115 2.67 -7.80 -9.92
C PRO A 115 2.99 -6.35 -10.32
N ALA A 116 2.57 -5.38 -9.50
CA ALA A 116 2.93 -3.97 -9.68
C ALA A 116 3.32 -3.34 -8.35
N LEU A 117 4.56 -2.85 -8.28
CA LEU A 117 5.14 -2.12 -7.15
C LEU A 117 5.45 -0.69 -7.59
N ARG A 118 4.91 0.28 -6.84
CA ARG A 118 5.24 1.70 -7.00
C ARG A 118 5.79 2.23 -5.69
N THR A 119 6.96 2.87 -5.78
CA THR A 119 7.61 3.48 -4.64
C THR A 119 7.85 4.95 -4.95
N GLN A 120 7.56 5.83 -3.98
CA GLN A 120 7.88 7.24 -4.06
C GLN A 120 8.92 7.55 -2.98
N HIS A 121 10.13 7.83 -3.39
CA HIS A 121 11.16 8.40 -2.52
C HIS A 121 10.97 9.91 -2.44
N GLY A 122 11.09 10.46 -1.22
CA GLY A 122 10.75 11.82 -0.89
C GLY A 122 11.08 12.84 -1.95
N ALA A 123 10.08 13.27 -2.69
CA ALA A 123 10.12 14.58 -3.29
C ALA A 123 10.02 15.59 -2.14
N SER A 124 10.82 16.66 -2.19
CA SER A 124 10.73 17.77 -1.26
C SER A 124 9.26 18.19 -1.10
N ALA A 125 8.89 18.69 0.06
CA ALA A 125 7.55 19.17 0.39
C ALA A 125 7.00 20.22 -0.63
N ALA A 126 7.83 20.76 -1.51
CA ALA A 126 7.46 21.69 -2.58
C ALA A 126 6.56 21.08 -3.68
N GLY A 127 6.47 19.74 -3.79
CA GLY A 127 5.58 19.07 -4.75
C GLY A 127 4.24 18.62 -4.17
N LEU A 128 4.00 18.81 -2.87
CA LEU A 128 2.80 18.35 -2.18
C LEU A 128 1.82 19.50 -1.80
N THR A 129 2.15 20.74 -2.11
CA THR A 129 1.35 21.91 -1.76
C THR A 129 0.36 22.36 -2.84
N GLU A 130 0.24 21.65 -3.94
CA GLU A 130 -0.85 21.93 -4.88
C GLU A 130 -2.14 21.31 -4.37
N GLY A 131 -3.03 22.19 -3.93
CA GLY A 131 -4.36 21.88 -3.43
C GLY A 131 -5.24 21.10 -4.42
N PRO A 132 -6.53 20.89 -4.11
CA PRO A 132 -7.41 19.95 -4.78
C PRO A 132 -7.82 20.44 -6.18
N HIS A 133 -6.90 20.44 -7.11
CA HIS A 133 -7.23 20.57 -8.52
C HIS A 133 -6.95 19.25 -9.21
N ALA A 134 -8.04 18.59 -9.60
CA ALA A 134 -8.08 17.41 -10.45
C ALA A 134 -7.47 17.72 -11.83
N GLY A 135 -6.13 17.78 -11.88
CA GLY A 135 -5.37 17.88 -13.12
C GLY A 135 -4.45 16.66 -13.23
N GLU A 136 -4.14 16.24 -14.44
CA GLU A 136 -3.29 15.08 -14.78
C GLU A 136 -1.90 15.08 -14.11
N GLY A 137 -1.53 16.13 -13.39
CA GLY A 137 -0.28 16.29 -12.63
C GLY A 137 -0.34 15.93 -11.14
N SER A 138 -1.53 15.66 -10.56
CA SER A 138 -1.67 15.31 -9.15
C SER A 138 -1.09 13.89 -8.89
N LEU A 139 -0.62 13.63 -7.65
CA LEU A 139 -0.17 12.28 -7.28
C LEU A 139 -1.29 11.25 -7.44
N CYS A 140 -2.54 11.64 -7.18
CA CYS A 140 -3.72 10.83 -7.42
C CYS A 140 -3.91 10.56 -8.93
N GLY A 141 -3.71 11.57 -9.80
CA GLY A 141 -3.73 11.42 -11.26
C GLY A 141 -2.57 10.53 -11.75
N ARG A 142 -1.38 10.66 -11.15
CA ARG A 142 -0.23 9.79 -11.45
C ARG A 142 -0.44 8.36 -10.97
N LEU A 143 -1.11 8.13 -9.84
CA LEU A 143 -1.49 6.77 -9.41
C LEU A 143 -2.52 6.17 -10.36
N ARG A 144 -3.53 6.92 -10.77
CA ARG A 144 -4.49 6.48 -11.80
C ARG A 144 -3.79 6.17 -13.12
N GLY A 145 -2.97 7.05 -13.64
CA GLY A 145 -2.21 6.86 -14.88
C GLY A 145 -1.18 5.72 -14.77
N ALA A 146 -0.55 5.55 -13.62
CA ALA A 146 0.46 4.52 -13.39
C ALA A 146 -0.11 3.10 -13.27
N VAL A 147 -1.34 2.96 -12.78
CA VAL A 147 -2.03 1.67 -12.70
C VAL A 147 -2.65 1.28 -14.04
N TRP A 148 -3.05 2.25 -14.85
CA TRP A 148 -3.60 2.02 -16.20
C TRP A 148 -2.56 1.55 -17.23
N GLY A 149 -1.28 1.74 -16.97
CA GLY A 149 -0.20 1.32 -17.88
C GLY A 149 0.06 -0.20 -17.94
N PHE A 150 -0.67 -1.02 -17.16
CA PHE A 150 -0.34 -2.45 -17.03
C PHE A 150 -1.47 -3.41 -17.36
N ASP A 151 -2.64 -2.99 -17.85
CA ASP A 151 -3.63 -3.99 -18.23
C ASP A 151 -4.52 -3.64 -19.43
N ALA A 152 -3.89 -3.52 -20.60
CA ALA A 152 -4.61 -3.73 -21.86
C ALA A 152 -4.80 -5.23 -22.19
N ALA A 153 -4.24 -6.16 -21.39
CA ALA A 153 -4.21 -7.59 -21.71
C ALA A 153 -5.13 -8.48 -20.85
N ALA A 154 -5.61 -8.02 -19.70
CA ALA A 154 -6.53 -8.78 -18.84
C ALA A 154 -8.00 -8.44 -19.12
N LYS A 155 -8.43 -8.47 -20.37
CA LYS A 155 -9.86 -8.55 -20.67
C LYS A 155 -10.34 -9.96 -20.38
N SER A 156 -11.24 -10.05 -19.40
CA SER A 156 -12.09 -11.18 -19.05
C SER A 156 -12.45 -12.06 -20.26
N PRO A 157 -12.37 -13.39 -20.16
CA PRO A 157 -12.92 -14.26 -21.19
C PRO A 157 -14.44 -14.10 -21.20
N ARG A 158 -14.98 -13.43 -22.18
CA ARG A 158 -16.40 -13.47 -22.48
C ARG A 158 -16.76 -14.93 -22.75
N ALA A 159 -17.69 -15.46 -21.94
CA ALA A 159 -18.40 -16.69 -22.24
C ALA A 159 -18.91 -16.63 -23.69
N ARG A 160 -18.47 -17.55 -24.53
CA ARG A 160 -19.09 -17.83 -25.82
C ARG A 160 -20.19 -18.86 -25.53
N GLN A 161 -21.40 -18.48 -25.83
CA GLN A 161 -22.49 -19.41 -26.05
C GLN A 161 -22.19 -20.30 -27.24
#